data_dce6e191b328e4cd5a71fc368dbc71ef
#
_entry.id   dce6e191b328e4cd5a71fc368dbc71ef
#
_cell.length_a   1.000
_cell.length_b   1.000
_cell.length_c   1.000
_cell.angle_alpha   90.00
_cell.angle_beta   90.00
_cell.angle_gamma   90.00
#
_symmetry.space_group_name_H-M   'P 1'
#
loop_
_entity.id
_entity.type
_entity.pdbx_description
1 polymer ?
#
loop_
_entity_poly.entity_id
_entity_poly.type
_entity_poly.pdbx_seq_one_letter_code
_entity_poly.pdbx_strand_id
1 'polypeptide(L)' 'MTPGTGPGGSTHDAIIRIFQDPSAVWTLDELARRFGMSIGDAIRVMSDLEAIDFVRRIGDEYVPGYGAATAS' A
#
# COMPACT_ATOMS: atom_id res chain seq x y z
N MET A 1 -25.95 6.16 -1.78
CA MET A 1 -25.34 6.08 -1.78
C MET A 1 -24.53 5.72 -1.82
N THR A 2 -24.00 5.63 -2.05
CA THR A 2 -23.27 5.39 -2.07
C THR A 2 -22.38 5.35 -1.96
N PRO A 3 -22.35 5.39 -1.90
CA PRO A 3 -21.49 5.50 -1.80
C PRO A 3 -20.48 5.38 -1.83
N GLY A 4 -20.47 5.63 -1.88
CA GLY A 4 -19.47 5.75 -2.00
C GLY A 4 -18.55 5.06 -1.87
N THR A 5 -18.84 4.65 -1.59
CA THR A 5 -17.98 4.04 -1.39
C THR A 5 -16.85 4.29 -1.93
N GLY A 6 -16.59 5.26 -2.17
CA GLY A 6 -15.40 5.65 -2.52
C GLY A 6 -14.48 4.65 -2.98
N PRO A 7 -14.69 4.18 -4.03
CA PRO A 7 -13.86 3.11 -4.49
C PRO A 7 -12.42 3.51 -4.62
N GLY A 8 -12.16 4.73 -4.95
CA GLY A 8 -10.79 5.17 -5.08
C GLY A 8 -10.03 5.07 -3.77
N GLY A 9 -10.68 5.39 -2.69
CA GLY A 9 -10.08 5.33 -1.37
C GLY A 9 -9.86 3.91 -0.91
N SER A 10 -10.64 2.98 -1.42
CA SER A 10 -10.56 1.61 -0.94
C SER A 10 -9.24 0.94 -1.20
N THR A 11 -8.60 1.24 -2.33
CA THR A 11 -7.33 0.61 -2.64
C THR A 11 -6.26 1.06 -1.66
N HIS A 12 -6.18 2.35 -1.39
CA HIS A 12 -5.24 2.85 -0.40
C HIS A 12 -5.52 2.25 0.97
N ASP A 13 -6.78 2.22 1.37
CA ASP A 13 -7.16 1.67 2.67
C ASP A 13 -6.79 0.20 2.78
N ALA A 14 -7.00 -0.56 1.74
CA ALA A 14 -6.67 -1.97 1.74
C ALA A 14 -5.16 -2.18 1.88
N ILE A 15 -4.38 -1.39 1.18
CA ILE A 15 -2.92 -1.49 1.26
C ILE A 15 -2.44 -1.04 2.64
N ILE A 16 -3.03 -0.01 3.18
CA ILE A 16 -2.70 0.44 4.53
C ILE A 16 -2.93 -0.67 5.54
N ARG A 17 -4.03 -1.39 5.41
CA ARG A 17 -4.32 -2.52 6.32
C ARG A 17 -3.29 -3.61 6.20
N ILE A 18 -2.84 -3.91 4.98
CA ILE A 18 -1.82 -4.92 4.77
C ILE A 18 -0.55 -4.56 5.54
N PHE A 19 -0.12 -3.31 5.43
CA PHE A 19 1.14 -2.89 6.02
C PHE A 19 1.04 -2.50 7.49
N GLN A 20 -0.13 -2.63 8.08
CA GLN A 20 -0.27 -2.55 9.53
C GLN A 20 0.29 -3.80 10.20
N ASP A 21 0.42 -4.87 9.47
CA ASP A 21 1.08 -6.08 9.94
C ASP A 21 2.60 -5.87 9.86
N PRO A 22 3.31 -5.91 10.99
CA PRO A 22 4.75 -5.64 10.97
C PRO A 22 5.56 -6.66 10.20
N SER A 23 4.99 -7.79 9.87
CA SER A 23 5.69 -8.81 9.09
C SER A 23 5.31 -8.80 7.62
N ALA A 24 4.55 -7.80 7.18
CA ALA A 24 4.12 -7.73 5.78
C ALA A 24 5.33 -7.49 4.87
N VAL A 25 5.42 -8.26 3.80
CA VAL A 25 6.44 -8.11 2.77
C VAL A 25 5.77 -8.35 1.44
N TRP A 26 5.76 -7.35 0.58
CA TRP A 26 5.06 -7.44 -0.70
C TRP A 26 5.90 -6.84 -1.81
N THR A 27 5.88 -7.47 -2.97
CA THR A 27 6.49 -6.88 -4.16
C THR A 27 5.44 -6.06 -4.90
N LEU A 28 5.91 -5.16 -5.77
CA LEU A 28 4.99 -4.40 -6.63
C LEU A 28 4.13 -5.31 -7.48
N ASP A 29 4.71 -6.37 -8.00
CA ASP A 29 4.01 -7.32 -8.84
C ASP A 29 2.88 -7.99 -8.07
N GLU A 30 3.16 -8.38 -6.83
CA GLU A 30 2.14 -8.98 -5.97
C GLU A 30 1.01 -8.02 -5.67
N LEU A 31 1.35 -6.77 -5.39
CA LEU A 31 0.35 -5.76 -5.10
C LEU A 31 -0.52 -5.48 -6.32
N ALA A 32 0.11 -5.32 -7.47
CA ALA A 32 -0.63 -5.08 -8.70
C ALA A 32 -1.59 -6.22 -9.01
N ARG A 33 -1.12 -7.44 -8.84
CA ARG A 33 -1.93 -8.63 -9.10
C ARG A 33 -3.07 -8.76 -8.10
N ARG A 34 -2.76 -8.52 -6.83
CA ARG A 34 -3.74 -8.68 -5.76
C ARG A 34 -4.90 -7.71 -5.90
N PHE A 35 -4.62 -6.49 -6.34
CA PHE A 35 -5.64 -5.45 -6.43
C PHE A 35 -6.10 -5.18 -7.87
N GLY A 36 -5.62 -5.96 -8.82
CA GLY A 36 -6.06 -5.83 -10.20
C GLY A 36 -5.70 -4.49 -10.83
N MET A 37 -4.53 -3.95 -10.49
CA MET A 37 -4.10 -2.67 -11.02
C MET A 37 -2.85 -2.84 -11.88
N SER A 38 -2.54 -1.84 -12.68
CA SER A 38 -1.33 -1.86 -13.47
C SER A 38 -0.11 -1.63 -12.58
N ILE A 39 1.06 -2.01 -13.07
CA ILE A 39 2.30 -1.77 -12.34
C ILE A 39 2.50 -0.27 -12.13
N GLY A 40 2.17 0.55 -13.14
CA GLY A 40 2.28 1.99 -13.02
C GLY A 40 1.42 2.55 -11.90
N ASP A 41 0.21 2.04 -11.76
CA ASP A 41 -0.68 2.46 -10.68
C ASP A 41 -0.15 2.01 -9.34
N ALA A 42 0.38 0.79 -9.28
CA ALA A 42 0.95 0.28 -8.04
C ALA A 42 2.14 1.13 -7.60
N ILE A 43 2.99 1.52 -8.55
CA ILE A 43 4.13 2.40 -8.25
C ILE A 43 3.64 3.71 -7.67
N ARG A 44 2.60 4.28 -8.26
CA ARG A 44 2.05 5.56 -7.81
C ARG A 44 1.54 5.47 -6.38
N VAL A 45 0.75 4.45 -6.09
CA VAL A 45 0.21 4.26 -4.75
C VAL A 45 1.32 4.05 -3.73
N MET A 46 2.27 3.18 -4.06
CA MET A 46 3.35 2.89 -3.13
C MET A 46 4.28 4.08 -2.95
N SER A 47 4.47 4.91 -4.00
CA SER A 47 5.24 6.14 -3.87
C SER A 47 4.59 7.10 -2.88
N ASP A 48 3.27 7.21 -2.93
CA ASP A 48 2.55 8.06 -1.99
C ASP A 48 2.74 7.59 -0.56
N LEU A 49 2.67 6.29 -0.34
CA LEU A 49 2.84 5.72 1.00
C LEU A 49 4.30 5.80 1.46
N GLU A 50 5.24 5.71 0.52
CA GLU A 50 6.65 5.90 0.84
C GLU A 50 6.93 7.33 1.29
N ALA A 51 6.27 8.28 0.65
CA ALA A 51 6.50 9.70 0.94
C ALA A 51 6.15 10.07 2.37
N ILE A 52 5.19 9.36 2.97
CA ILE A 52 4.82 9.59 4.37
C ILE A 52 5.44 8.55 5.29
N ASP A 53 6.39 7.79 4.77
CA ASP A 53 7.11 6.76 5.52
C ASP A 53 6.20 5.67 6.08
N PHE A 54 5.06 5.47 5.46
CA PHE A 54 4.17 4.40 5.85
C PHE A 54 4.71 3.04 5.40
N VAL A 55 5.39 3.02 4.26
CA VAL A 55 6.07 1.82 3.76
C VAL A 55 7.49 2.19 3.39
N ARG A 56 8.35 1.19 3.34
CA ARG A 56 9.74 1.33 2.89
C ARG A 56 10.01 0.31 1.82
N ARG A 57 10.80 0.71 0.85
CA ARG A 57 11.20 -0.20 -0.21
C ARG A 57 12.60 -0.75 0.08
N ILE A 58 12.72 -2.07 0.04
CA ILE A 58 13.99 -2.74 0.21
C ILE A 58 14.16 -3.66 -1.01
N GLY A 59 15.02 -3.25 -1.95
CA GLY A 59 15.13 -3.98 -3.20
C GLY A 59 13.83 -3.91 -3.98
N ASP A 60 13.24 -5.05 -4.25
CA ASP A 60 11.98 -5.14 -4.98
C ASP A 60 10.78 -5.28 -4.05
N GLU A 61 11.01 -5.25 -2.75
CA GLU A 61 9.96 -5.51 -1.77
C GLU A 61 9.61 -4.27 -0.99
N TYR A 62 8.37 -4.25 -0.51
CA TYR A 62 7.90 -3.20 0.38
C TYR A 62 7.59 -3.79 1.73
N VAL A 63 8.01 -3.08 2.77
CA VAL A 63 7.78 -3.47 4.16
C VAL A 63 7.20 -2.27 4.91
N PRO A 64 6.59 -2.49 6.08
CA PRO A 64 6.06 -1.38 6.86
C PRO A 64 7.17 -0.41 7.28
N GLY A 65 6.91 0.88 7.13
CA GLY A 65 7.81 1.92 7.56
C GLY A 65 7.46 2.43 8.94
N TYR A 66 8.12 3.50 9.35
CA TYR A 66 7.86 4.09 10.67
C TYR A 66 6.45 4.64 10.79
N GLY A 67 5.92 5.17 9.68
CA GLY A 67 4.56 5.69 9.69
C GLY A 67 3.55 4.62 10.04
N ALA A 68 3.74 3.41 9.53
CA ALA A 68 2.85 2.31 9.85
C ALA A 68 2.97 1.89 11.31
N ALA A 69 4.19 1.87 11.82
CA ALA A 69 4.43 1.49 13.22
C ALA A 69 3.80 2.48 14.19
N THR A 70 3.88 3.77 13.86
CA THR A 70 3.35 4.80 14.74
C THR A 70 1.85 4.99 14.60
N ALA A 71 1.28 4.52 13.51
CA ALA A 71 -0.16 4.65 13.28
C ALA A 71 -0.99 3.67 14.10
N SER A 72 -0.38 2.66 14.65
CA SER A 72 -1.12 1.64 15.42
C SER A 72 -1.35 2.00 16.90
#